data_7188b14aed79efdca74006dc4c474459
#
_entry.id   7188b14aed79efdca74006dc4c474459
#
_cell.length_a   1.000
_cell.length_b   1.000
_cell.length_c   1.000
_cell.angle_alpha   90.00
_cell.angle_beta   90.00
_cell.angle_gamma   90.00
#
_symmetry.space_group_name_H-M   'P 1'
#
loop_
_entity.id
_entity.type
_entity.pdbx_description
1 polymer ?
#
loop_
_entity_poly.entity_id
_entity_poly.type
_entity_poly.pdbx_seq_one_letter_code
_entity_poly.pdbx_strand_id
1 'polypeptide(L)'
;TDIYAAGESPIQGIDGTLIPNLVKRRFPDKPINYVKNVEDLPKELYKVIKPDDILITMGAGTIYMAGEMLANLMKGKGLSSDYKK
;
A
#
# COMPACT_ATOMS: atom_id res chain seq x y z
N THR A 1 -1.11 -2.72 4.92
CA THR A 1 -2.57 -2.81 5.06
C THR A 1 -2.94 -3.96 5.98
N ASP A 2 -4.23 -4.04 6.31
CA ASP A 2 -4.74 -5.15 7.08
C ASP A 2 -4.55 -6.48 6.37
N ILE A 3 -4.50 -7.54 7.17
CA ILE A 3 -4.30 -8.90 6.67
C ILE A 3 -5.53 -9.34 5.90
N TYR A 4 -5.32 -9.85 4.69
CA TYR A 4 -6.39 -10.45 3.91
C TYR A 4 -6.56 -11.90 4.36
N ALA A 5 -7.70 -12.19 4.99
CA ALA A 5 -7.93 -13.49 5.62
C ALA A 5 -8.26 -14.61 4.64
N ALA A 6 -8.58 -14.27 3.40
CA ALA A 6 -8.88 -15.25 2.34
C ALA A 6 -9.98 -16.24 2.74
N GLY A 7 -11.00 -15.75 3.44
CA GLY A 7 -12.14 -16.59 3.85
C GLY A 7 -11.93 -17.30 5.17
N GLU A 8 -10.77 -17.18 5.79
CA GLU A 8 -10.52 -17.80 7.09
C GLU A 8 -10.78 -16.81 8.20
N SER A 9 -11.01 -17.33 9.40
CA SER A 9 -11.20 -16.48 10.57
C SER A 9 -9.87 -15.81 10.94
N PRO A 10 -9.90 -14.52 11.27
CA PRO A 10 -8.68 -13.85 11.74
C PRO A 10 -8.16 -14.47 13.03
N ILE A 11 -6.84 -14.47 13.17
CA ILE A 11 -6.20 -14.92 14.39
C ILE A 11 -6.22 -13.78 15.39
N GLN A 12 -6.74 -14.02 16.59
CA GLN A 12 -6.83 -12.99 17.60
C GLN A 12 -5.44 -12.48 17.99
N GLY A 13 -5.32 -11.17 18.09
CA GLY A 13 -4.06 -10.53 18.45
C GLY A 13 -3.09 -10.33 17.30
N ILE A 14 -3.43 -10.79 16.10
CA ILE A 14 -2.60 -10.62 14.91
C ILE A 14 -3.38 -9.83 13.88
N ASP A 15 -2.87 -8.66 13.53
CA ASP A 15 -3.48 -7.79 12.52
C ASP A 15 -2.41 -7.18 11.62
N GLY A 16 -2.83 -6.26 10.75
CA GLY A 16 -1.94 -5.65 9.77
C GLY A 16 -0.85 -4.79 10.37
N THR A 17 -0.91 -4.48 11.67
CA THR A 17 0.14 -3.66 12.29
C THR A 17 1.33 -4.47 12.77
N LEU A 18 1.23 -5.79 12.80
CA LEU A 18 2.28 -6.64 13.35
C LEU A 18 3.60 -6.46 12.60
N ILE A 19 3.58 -6.63 11.29
CA ILE A 19 4.79 -6.52 10.49
C ILE A 19 5.34 -5.10 10.45
N PRO A 20 4.51 -4.05 10.21
CA PRO A 20 5.02 -2.69 10.28
C PRO A 20 5.70 -2.36 11.61
N ASN A 21 5.13 -2.81 12.72
CA ASN A 21 5.70 -2.53 14.02
C ASN A 21 7.03 -3.25 14.22
N LEU A 22 7.13 -4.49 13.76
CA LEU A 22 8.38 -5.24 13.84
C LEU A 22 9.47 -4.59 12.97
N VAL A 23 9.12 -4.16 11.77
CA VAL A 23 10.07 -3.51 10.87
C VAL A 23 10.54 -2.18 11.45
N LYS A 24 9.64 -1.39 12.01
CA LYS A 24 10.01 -0.11 12.64
C LYS A 24 10.97 -0.32 13.79
N ARG A 25 10.76 -1.38 14.56
CA ARG A 25 11.63 -1.68 15.69
C ARG A 25 13.02 -2.09 15.23
N ARG A 26 13.10 -2.86 14.16
CA ARG A 26 14.38 -3.36 13.66
C ARG A 26 15.11 -2.34 12.79
N PHE A 27 14.36 -1.53 12.05
CA PHE A 27 14.91 -0.55 11.11
C PHE A 27 14.25 0.81 11.35
N PRO A 28 14.62 1.51 12.45
CA PRO A 28 13.92 2.74 12.83
C PRO A 28 13.98 3.85 11.77
N ASP A 29 14.99 3.82 10.91
CA ASP A 29 15.16 4.87 9.91
C ASP A 29 14.37 4.64 8.63
N LYS A 30 13.75 3.47 8.49
CA LYS A 30 12.94 3.19 7.30
C LYS A 30 11.55 3.82 7.44
N PRO A 31 11.08 4.52 6.39
CA PRO A 31 9.71 5.04 6.41
C PRO A 31 8.73 3.88 6.22
N ILE A 32 7.94 3.63 7.25
CA ILE A 32 6.94 2.57 7.24
C ILE A 32 5.60 3.20 7.60
N ASN A 33 4.61 2.98 6.75
CA ASN A 33 3.28 3.51 6.96
C ASN A 33 2.26 2.38 6.90
N TYR A 34 1.34 2.39 7.84
CA TYR A 34 0.24 1.43 7.86
C TYR A 34 -1.04 2.13 7.42
N VAL A 35 -1.70 1.57 6.43
CA VAL A 35 -3.00 2.05 5.96
C VAL A 35 -3.97 0.88 6.09
N LYS A 36 -4.94 1.01 6.96
CA LYS A 36 -5.79 -0.11 7.33
C LYS A 36 -6.53 -0.72 6.13
N ASN A 37 -7.19 0.10 5.36
CA ASN A 37 -8.03 -0.37 4.27
C ASN A 37 -7.35 -0.17 2.92
N VAL A 38 -7.42 -1.20 2.08
CA VAL A 38 -6.84 -1.13 0.74
C VAL A 38 -7.45 0.02 -0.08
N GLU A 39 -8.74 0.30 0.14
CA GLU A 39 -9.42 1.37 -0.59
C GLU A 39 -8.82 2.74 -0.32
N ASP A 40 -8.21 2.94 0.83
CA ASP A 40 -7.60 4.22 1.20
C ASP A 40 -6.15 4.32 0.72
N LEU A 41 -5.58 3.20 0.28
CA LEU A 41 -4.17 3.15 -0.07
C LEU A 41 -3.80 4.06 -1.23
N PRO A 42 -4.58 4.14 -2.32
CA PRO A 42 -4.22 5.02 -3.43
C PRO A 42 -4.04 6.47 -3.02
N LYS A 43 -4.91 6.99 -2.15
CA LYS A 43 -4.80 8.37 -1.69
C LYS A 43 -3.55 8.59 -0.86
N GLU A 44 -3.24 7.63 0.02
CA GLU A 44 -2.06 7.74 0.87
C GLU A 44 -0.78 7.62 0.05
N LEU A 45 -0.77 6.72 -0.93
CA LEU A 45 0.37 6.58 -1.83
C LEU A 45 0.59 7.84 -2.66
N TYR A 46 -0.49 8.46 -3.11
CA TYR A 46 -0.40 9.67 -3.92
C TYR A 46 0.33 10.79 -3.18
N LYS A 47 0.19 10.82 -1.86
CA LYS A 47 0.86 11.84 -1.05
C LYS A 47 2.37 11.65 -0.95
N VAL A 48 2.84 10.43 -1.10
CA VAL A 48 4.25 10.10 -0.84
C VAL A 48 5.04 9.72 -2.07
N ILE A 49 4.38 9.31 -3.14
CA ILE A 49 5.06 8.88 -4.36
C ILE A 49 5.62 10.07 -5.12
N LYS A 50 6.79 9.89 -5.70
CA LYS A 50 7.48 10.94 -6.45
C LYS A 50 7.75 10.46 -7.87
N PRO A 51 8.00 11.39 -8.82
CA PRO A 51 8.45 10.99 -10.15
C PRO A 51 9.67 10.10 -10.04
N ASP A 52 9.75 9.12 -10.92
CA ASP A 52 10.83 8.13 -10.97
C ASP A 52 10.79 7.08 -9.88
N ASP A 53 9.81 7.14 -8.97
CA ASP A 53 9.61 6.06 -8.02
C ASP A 53 9.05 4.83 -8.73
N ILE A 54 9.39 3.65 -8.21
CA ILE A 54 8.83 2.40 -8.67
C ILE A 54 7.91 1.89 -7.57
N LEU A 55 6.65 1.66 -7.89
CA LEU A 55 5.68 1.10 -6.95
C LEU A 55 5.52 -0.39 -7.22
N ILE A 56 5.74 -1.18 -6.19
CA ILE A 56 5.54 -2.61 -6.27
C ILE A 56 4.43 -2.99 -5.28
N THR A 57 3.41 -3.69 -5.79
CA THR A 57 2.37 -4.23 -4.91
C THR A 57 2.63 -5.71 -4.70
N MET A 58 2.56 -6.13 -3.44
CA MET A 58 2.81 -7.53 -3.07
C MET A 58 1.71 -7.99 -2.11
N GLY A 59 1.17 -9.15 -2.38
CA GLY A 59 0.17 -9.72 -1.49
C GLY A 59 -0.87 -10.51 -2.25
N ALA A 60 -1.82 -11.06 -1.50
CA ALA A 60 -2.97 -11.77 -2.04
C ALA A 60 -4.17 -10.84 -2.05
N GLY A 61 -5.23 -11.26 -2.76
CA GLY A 61 -6.48 -10.52 -2.77
C GLY A 61 -6.42 -9.29 -3.64
N THR A 62 -6.92 -8.17 -3.12
CA THR A 62 -7.18 -6.97 -3.90
C THR A 62 -6.08 -5.94 -3.87
N ILE A 63 -4.93 -6.24 -3.27
CA ILE A 63 -3.86 -5.24 -3.14
C ILE A 63 -3.40 -4.71 -4.50
N TYR A 64 -3.45 -5.53 -5.56
CA TYR A 64 -3.05 -5.09 -6.90
C TYR A 64 -3.90 -3.94 -7.42
N MET A 65 -5.14 -3.83 -6.97
CA MET A 65 -6.04 -2.77 -7.41
C MET A 65 -5.58 -1.40 -6.94
N ALA A 66 -4.85 -1.35 -5.84
CA ALA A 66 -4.34 -0.07 -5.33
C ALA A 66 -3.41 0.60 -6.34
N GLY A 67 -2.57 -0.18 -7.01
CA GLY A 67 -1.69 0.35 -8.04
C GLY A 67 -2.45 0.92 -9.23
N GLU A 68 -3.48 0.21 -9.68
CA GLU A 68 -4.31 0.67 -10.78
C GLU A 68 -5.06 1.95 -10.43
N MET A 69 -5.64 1.99 -9.22
CA MET A 69 -6.36 3.16 -8.75
C MET A 69 -5.43 4.36 -8.61
N LEU A 70 -4.22 4.14 -8.13
CA LEU A 70 -3.23 5.21 -8.04
C LEU A 70 -2.87 5.74 -9.42
N ALA A 71 -2.66 4.86 -10.40
CA ALA A 71 -2.36 5.29 -11.76
C ALA A 71 -3.48 6.15 -12.32
N ASN A 72 -4.73 5.79 -12.05
CA ASN A 72 -5.87 6.59 -12.49
C ASN A 72 -5.91 7.95 -11.82
N LEU A 73 -5.60 8.01 -10.53
CA LEU A 73 -5.51 9.29 -9.82
C LEU A 73 -4.44 10.19 -10.42
N MET A 74 -3.30 9.62 -10.75
CA MET A 74 -2.21 10.40 -11.33
C MET A 74 -2.55 10.93 -12.70
N LYS A 75 -3.25 10.14 -13.52
CA LYS A 75 -3.73 10.60 -14.82
C LYS A 75 -4.72 11.75 -14.66
N GLY A 76 -5.65 11.61 -13.73
CA GLY A 76 -6.66 12.63 -13.49
C GLY A 76 -6.07 13.95 -13.01
N LYS A 77 -4.88 13.91 -12.42
CA LYS A 77 -4.17 15.11 -11.98
C LYS A 77 -3.17 15.62 -13.00
N GLY A 78 -3.14 15.05 -14.19
CA GLY A 78 -2.20 15.46 -15.22
C GLY A 78 -0.77 15.05 -14.95
N LEU A 79 -0.57 14.07 -14.10
CA LEU A 79 0.77 13.57 -13.82
C LEU A 79 1.26 12.67 -14.94
N SER A 80 2.53 12.38 -14.90
CA SER A 80 3.25 11.79 -16.01
C SER A 80 2.66 10.47 -16.50
N SER A 81 2.65 10.29 -17.81
CA SER A 81 2.33 9.03 -18.44
C SER A 81 3.42 7.98 -18.20
N ASP A 82 4.51 8.35 -17.58
CA ASP A 82 5.61 7.42 -17.27
C ASP A 82 5.16 6.30 -16.35
N TYR A 83 4.05 6.51 -15.65
CA TYR A 83 3.48 5.49 -14.76
C TYR A 83 2.56 4.52 -15.49
N LYS A 84 2.34 4.71 -16.75
CA LYS A 84 1.53 3.78 -17.53
C LYS A 84 2.32 2.51 -17.82
N LYS A 85 1.64 1.42 -17.73
CA LYS A 85 2.24 0.14 -18.10
C LYS A 85 1.24 -0.73 -18.79
#